data_6b78356a75e1f776f63a5432096785d6
#
_entry.id   6b78356a75e1f776f63a5432096785d6
#
_cell.length_a   1.000
_cell.length_b   1.000
_cell.length_c   1.000
_cell.angle_alpha   90.00
_cell.angle_beta   90.00
_cell.angle_gamma   90.00
#
_symmetry.space_group_name_H-M   'P 1'
#
loop_
_entity.id
_entity.type
_entity.pdbx_description
1 polymer ?
#
loop_
_entity_poly.entity_id
_entity_poly.type
_entity_poly.pdbx_seq_one_letter_code
_entity_poly.pdbx_strand_id
1 'polypeptide(L)'
;SLEQIKKNKGYKFVRQAEEDVILATENNIKIISTGGSAVYSDKSMAYLSSFSKIIYINTPLDLIKQRIGEGQERGLAAPDGMDIDDIYREREPLYTKWADITLDGKKSIEEIITTIIDLI
;
A
#
# COMPACT_ATOMS: atom_id res chain seq x y z
N SER A 1 3.80 10.87 -14.43
CA SER A 1 4.15 9.93 -13.37
C SER A 1 3.49 10.34 -12.05
N LEU A 2 3.40 9.41 -11.12
CA LEU A 2 2.86 9.68 -9.79
C LEU A 2 3.67 10.76 -9.06
N GLU A 3 4.98 10.73 -9.20
CA GLU A 3 5.87 11.74 -8.63
C GLU A 3 5.58 13.14 -9.19
N GLN A 4 5.34 13.25 -10.49
CA GLN A 4 4.99 14.52 -11.12
C GLN A 4 3.63 15.03 -10.64
N ILE A 5 2.64 14.16 -10.50
CA ILE A 5 1.33 14.51 -9.99
C ILE A 5 1.44 15.02 -8.56
N LYS A 6 2.19 14.34 -7.70
CA LYS A 6 2.43 14.78 -6.33
C LYS A 6 3.12 16.14 -6.28
N LYS A 7 4.13 16.35 -7.11
CA LYS A 7 4.87 17.61 -7.18
C LYS A 7 3.99 18.78 -7.61
N ASN A 8 3.10 18.55 -8.57
CA ASN A 8 2.24 19.59 -9.15
C ASN A 8 0.98 19.84 -8.34
N LYS A 9 0.41 18.81 -7.71
CA LYS A 9 -0.91 18.86 -7.06
C LYS A 9 -0.92 18.49 -5.58
N GLY A 10 0.21 18.01 -5.05
CA GLY A 10 0.36 17.65 -3.65
C GLY A 10 -0.08 16.22 -3.32
N TYR A 11 0.37 15.74 -2.16
CA TYR A 11 0.10 14.37 -1.71
C TYR A 11 -1.38 14.12 -1.38
N LYS A 12 -2.09 15.14 -0.91
CA LYS A 12 -3.53 15.02 -0.60
C LYS A 12 -4.35 14.76 -1.86
N PHE A 13 -3.97 15.36 -2.98
CA PHE A 13 -4.59 15.09 -4.27
C PHE A 13 -4.39 13.63 -4.67
N VAL A 14 -3.17 13.11 -4.51
CA VAL A 14 -2.86 11.71 -4.80
C VAL A 14 -3.71 10.76 -3.95
N ARG A 15 -3.83 11.04 -2.65
CA ARG A 15 -4.66 10.24 -1.74
C ARG A 15 -6.13 10.27 -2.12
N GLN A 16 -6.65 11.43 -2.50
CA GLN A 16 -8.05 11.56 -2.90
C GLN A 16 -8.31 10.83 -4.22
N ALA A 17 -7.41 10.94 -5.18
CA ALA A 17 -7.52 10.23 -6.45
C ALA A 17 -7.50 8.72 -6.25
N GLU A 18 -6.64 8.24 -5.36
CA GLU A 18 -6.59 6.82 -4.96
C GLU A 18 -7.92 6.36 -4.36
N GLU A 19 -8.46 7.12 -3.42
CA GLU A 19 -9.75 6.81 -2.79
C GLU A 19 -10.86 6.74 -3.84
N ASP A 20 -10.93 7.70 -4.73
CA ASP A 20 -11.96 7.74 -5.79
C ASP A 20 -11.90 6.51 -6.68
N VAL A 21 -10.69 6.09 -7.08
CA VAL A 21 -10.49 4.90 -7.91
C VAL A 21 -10.88 3.62 -7.14
N ILE A 22 -10.48 3.51 -5.89
CA ILE A 22 -10.80 2.33 -5.07
C ILE A 22 -12.31 2.20 -4.89
N LEU A 23 -12.99 3.28 -4.54
CA LEU A 23 -14.43 3.26 -4.32
C LEU A 23 -15.23 2.99 -5.61
N ALA A 24 -14.65 3.27 -6.77
CA ALA A 24 -15.24 2.96 -8.07
C ALA A 24 -14.91 1.55 -8.55
N THR A 25 -14.06 0.81 -7.86
CA THR A 25 -13.66 -0.55 -8.23
C THR A 25 -14.81 -1.53 -8.03
N GLU A 26 -15.07 -2.36 -9.04
CA GLU A 26 -16.12 -3.38 -8.97
C GLU A 26 -15.73 -4.52 -8.03
N ASN A 27 -16.72 -5.11 -7.36
CA ASN A 27 -16.49 -6.14 -6.36
C ASN A 27 -16.31 -7.56 -6.94
N ASN A 28 -16.29 -7.71 -8.26
CA ASN A 28 -16.08 -8.99 -8.94
C ASN A 28 -14.63 -9.21 -9.40
N ILE A 29 -13.73 -8.30 -9.08
CA ILE A 29 -12.31 -8.43 -9.42
C ILE A 29 -11.66 -9.40 -8.44
N LYS A 30 -10.89 -10.36 -8.97
CA LYS A 30 -10.28 -11.42 -8.17
C LYS A 30 -9.08 -10.95 -7.34
N ILE A 31 -8.28 -10.05 -7.89
CA ILE A 31 -7.08 -9.53 -7.23
C ILE A 31 -7.02 -8.04 -7.41
N ILE A 32 -6.89 -7.32 -6.30
CA ILE A 32 -6.72 -5.87 -6.30
C ILE A 32 -5.36 -5.57 -5.65
N SER A 33 -4.49 -4.90 -6.38
CA SER A 33 -3.20 -4.45 -5.87
C SER A 33 -3.24 -2.94 -5.70
N THR A 34 -3.21 -2.48 -4.47
CA THR A 34 -3.29 -1.05 -4.14
C THR A 34 -1.92 -0.43 -3.98
N GLY A 35 -1.86 0.89 -4.10
CA GLY A 35 -0.71 1.64 -3.61
C GLY A 35 -0.65 1.61 -2.08
N GLY A 36 0.52 1.86 -1.52
CA GLY A 36 0.72 1.80 -0.06
C GLY A 36 -0.06 2.84 0.73
N SER A 37 -0.44 3.95 0.11
CA SER A 37 -1.18 5.03 0.78
C SER A 37 -2.69 4.80 0.85
N ALA A 38 -3.22 3.76 0.19
CA ALA A 38 -4.65 3.43 0.28
C ALA A 38 -5.12 3.27 1.73
N VAL A 39 -4.25 2.79 2.59
CA VAL A 39 -4.53 2.52 4.00
C VAL A 39 -4.89 3.78 4.82
N TYR A 40 -4.59 4.97 4.32
CA TYR A 40 -4.96 6.21 4.99
C TYR A 40 -6.46 6.52 4.89
N SER A 41 -7.16 5.95 3.92
CA SER A 41 -8.59 6.16 3.72
C SER A 41 -9.39 5.06 4.40
N ASP A 42 -10.08 5.40 5.50
CA ASP A 42 -10.98 4.46 6.16
C ASP A 42 -12.12 4.03 5.23
N LYS A 43 -12.59 4.93 4.36
CA LYS A 43 -13.62 4.61 3.36
C LYS A 43 -13.14 3.55 2.38
N SER A 44 -11.93 3.71 1.84
CA SER A 44 -11.33 2.75 0.93
C SER A 44 -11.17 1.38 1.59
N MET A 45 -10.60 1.37 2.80
CA MET A 45 -10.33 0.12 3.50
C MET A 45 -11.62 -0.60 3.92
N ALA A 46 -12.62 0.14 4.40
CA ALA A 46 -13.91 -0.43 4.73
C ALA A 46 -14.60 -1.01 3.49
N TYR A 47 -14.53 -0.33 2.37
CA TYR A 47 -15.08 -0.81 1.11
C TYR A 47 -14.41 -2.12 0.67
N LEU A 48 -13.08 -2.15 0.63
CA LEU A 48 -12.33 -3.34 0.25
C LEU A 48 -12.59 -4.51 1.20
N SER A 49 -12.63 -4.25 2.50
CA SER A 49 -12.91 -5.28 3.51
C SER A 49 -14.30 -5.91 3.36
N SER A 50 -15.25 -5.17 2.80
CA SER A 50 -16.63 -5.63 2.67
C SER A 50 -16.80 -6.81 1.71
N PHE A 51 -15.88 -6.98 0.76
CA PHE A 51 -15.99 -8.04 -0.25
C PHE A 51 -14.68 -8.80 -0.53
N SER A 52 -13.60 -8.50 0.19
CA SER A 52 -12.30 -9.14 -0.07
C SER A 52 -11.55 -9.44 1.22
N LYS A 53 -10.51 -10.27 1.10
CA LYS A 53 -9.52 -10.45 2.15
C LYS A 53 -8.35 -9.52 1.91
N ILE A 54 -7.95 -8.82 2.95
CA ILE A 54 -6.84 -7.88 2.89
C ILE A 54 -5.57 -8.60 3.33
N ILE A 55 -4.59 -8.62 2.43
CA ILE A 55 -3.30 -9.25 2.67
C ILE A 55 -2.26 -8.15 2.86
N TYR A 56 -1.58 -8.19 4.00
CA TYR A 56 -0.44 -7.34 4.27
C TYR A 56 0.85 -8.13 4.09
N ILE A 57 1.71 -7.67 3.19
CA ILE A 57 3.04 -8.24 3.02
C ILE A 57 3.99 -7.44 3.90
N ASN A 58 4.28 -7.99 5.08
CA ASN A 58 5.09 -7.31 6.08
C ASN A 58 6.58 -7.48 5.76
N THR A 59 7.22 -6.38 5.35
CA THR A 59 8.64 -6.35 5.02
C THR A 59 9.37 -5.42 6.00
N PRO A 60 10.49 -5.88 6.60
CA PRO A 60 11.27 -5.02 7.49
C PRO A 60 11.78 -3.75 6.80
N LEU A 61 11.87 -2.67 7.54
CA LEU A 61 12.25 -1.36 7.01
C LEU A 61 13.61 -1.37 6.30
N ASP A 62 14.61 -2.03 6.87
CA ASP A 62 15.94 -2.14 6.27
C ASP A 62 15.91 -2.84 4.90
N LEU A 63 15.08 -3.87 4.76
CA LEU A 63 14.89 -4.56 3.49
C LEU A 63 14.13 -3.70 2.48
N ILE A 64 13.14 -2.93 2.94
CA ILE A 64 12.43 -1.97 2.09
C ILE A 64 13.42 -0.94 1.52
N LYS A 65 14.26 -0.36 2.39
CA LYS A 65 15.30 0.60 1.97
C LYS A 65 16.24 0.02 0.93
N GLN A 66 16.64 -1.24 1.13
CA GLN A 66 17.52 -1.96 0.21
C GLN A 66 16.86 -2.14 -1.17
N ARG A 67 15.59 -2.50 -1.20
CA ARG A 67 14.84 -2.74 -2.43
C ARG A 67 14.50 -1.46 -3.19
N ILE A 68 14.27 -0.36 -2.49
CA ILE A 68 13.96 0.94 -3.09
C ILE A 68 15.22 1.58 -3.67
N GLY A 69 16.36 1.41 -3.01
CA GLY A 69 17.60 2.08 -3.34
C GLY A 69 17.64 3.52 -2.81
N GLU A 70 18.80 4.18 -2.90
CA GLU A 70 18.97 5.53 -2.40
C GLU A 70 18.24 6.56 -3.25
N GLY A 71 17.63 7.56 -2.60
CA GLY A 71 17.06 8.73 -3.24
C GLY A 71 15.75 8.52 -3.99
N GLN A 72 15.10 7.41 -3.80
CA GLN A 72 13.86 7.09 -4.53
C GLN A 72 12.61 7.30 -3.68
N GLU A 73 12.18 8.52 -3.55
CA GLU A 73 10.94 8.86 -2.85
C GLU A 73 9.68 8.74 -3.73
N ARG A 74 9.81 8.51 -4.98
CA ARG A 74 8.83 8.04 -5.98
C ARG A 74 7.38 8.46 -5.82
N GLY A 75 7.10 9.74 -5.63
CA GLY A 75 5.72 10.20 -5.58
C GLY A 75 4.88 9.61 -4.46
N LEU A 76 5.51 9.28 -3.34
CA LEU A 76 4.82 8.81 -2.15
C LEU A 76 3.75 9.80 -1.71
N ALA A 77 2.53 9.31 -1.45
CA ALA A 77 1.42 10.15 -1.00
C ALA A 77 1.57 10.52 0.49
N ALA A 78 2.59 11.30 0.78
CA ALA A 78 2.97 11.76 2.11
C ALA A 78 3.44 13.23 2.03
N PRO A 79 3.38 13.99 3.14
CA PRO A 79 3.91 15.35 3.16
C PRO A 79 5.37 15.43 2.76
N ASP A 80 5.76 16.54 2.13
CA ASP A 80 7.15 16.80 1.81
C ASP A 80 8.01 16.83 3.08
N GLY A 81 9.23 16.30 3.00
CA GLY A 81 10.15 16.23 4.13
C GLY A 81 10.00 14.99 4.99
N MET A 82 8.98 14.15 4.78
CA MET A 82 8.91 12.84 5.41
C MET A 82 9.85 11.87 4.69
N ASP A 83 10.72 11.22 5.44
CA ASP A 83 11.57 10.17 4.90
C ASP A 83 10.87 8.79 4.99
N ILE A 84 11.52 7.77 4.46
CA ILE A 84 10.96 6.42 4.44
C ILE A 84 10.76 5.87 5.86
N ASP A 85 11.59 6.25 6.82
CA ASP A 85 11.44 5.83 8.22
C ASP A 85 10.15 6.38 8.83
N ASP A 86 9.87 7.66 8.57
CA ASP A 86 8.65 8.32 9.06
C ASP A 86 7.40 7.69 8.43
N ILE A 87 7.44 7.45 7.13
CA ILE A 87 6.34 6.84 6.38
C ILE A 87 6.07 5.43 6.89
N TYR A 88 7.12 4.63 7.10
CA TYR A 88 6.99 3.27 7.61
C TYR A 88 6.33 3.26 8.99
N ARG A 89 6.81 4.12 9.91
CA ARG A 89 6.27 4.20 11.27
C ARG A 89 4.81 4.61 11.31
N GLU A 90 4.40 5.47 10.39
CA GLU A 90 3.01 5.92 10.29
C GLU A 90 2.11 4.86 9.68
N ARG A 91 2.57 4.17 8.64
CA ARG A 91 1.75 3.23 7.86
C ARG A 91 1.66 1.84 8.48
N GLU A 92 2.71 1.36 9.11
CA GLU A 92 2.76 -0.02 9.63
C GLU A 92 1.58 -0.34 10.57
N PRO A 93 1.25 0.50 11.56
CA PRO A 93 0.08 0.23 12.41
C PRO A 93 -1.24 0.19 11.64
N LEU A 94 -1.36 0.97 10.58
CA LEU A 94 -2.55 0.99 9.73
C LEU A 94 -2.66 -0.28 8.90
N TYR A 95 -1.57 -0.77 8.34
CA TYR A 95 -1.54 -2.05 7.64
C TYR A 95 -1.95 -3.19 8.57
N THR A 96 -1.40 -3.22 9.77
CA THR A 96 -1.72 -4.24 10.77
C THR A 96 -3.19 -4.18 11.17
N LYS A 97 -3.74 -2.98 11.32
CA LYS A 97 -5.15 -2.78 11.67
C LYS A 97 -6.10 -3.40 10.65
N TRP A 98 -5.82 -3.22 9.36
CA TRP A 98 -6.73 -3.64 8.29
C TRP A 98 -6.45 -5.05 7.75
N ALA A 99 -5.30 -5.62 8.03
CA ALA A 99 -4.91 -6.92 7.48
C ALA A 99 -5.78 -8.06 8.05
N ASP A 100 -6.34 -8.86 7.16
CA ASP A 100 -6.92 -10.15 7.52
C ASP A 100 -5.83 -11.21 7.62
N ILE A 101 -4.81 -11.10 6.77
CA ILE A 101 -3.70 -12.05 6.69
C ILE A 101 -2.41 -11.25 6.55
N THR A 102 -1.39 -11.63 7.32
CA THR A 102 -0.06 -11.03 7.23
C THR A 102 0.93 -12.06 6.74
N LEU A 103 1.62 -11.76 5.64
CA LEU A 103 2.66 -12.61 5.05
C LEU A 103 4.05 -12.04 5.31
N ASP A 104 5.03 -12.93 5.40
CA ASP A 104 6.43 -12.55 5.57
C ASP A 104 7.04 -12.06 4.26
N GLY A 105 7.27 -10.76 4.15
CA GLY A 105 7.85 -10.11 2.97
C GLY A 105 9.34 -10.40 2.76
N LYS A 106 10.00 -11.12 3.67
CA LYS A 106 11.40 -11.54 3.50
C LYS A 106 11.50 -12.76 2.58
N LYS A 107 10.42 -13.51 2.42
CA LYS A 107 10.38 -14.69 1.56
C LYS A 107 10.50 -14.30 0.09
N SER A 108 10.85 -15.27 -0.75
CA SER A 108 10.96 -15.04 -2.19
C SER A 108 9.60 -14.70 -2.81
N ILE A 109 9.63 -14.04 -3.97
CA ILE A 109 8.41 -13.73 -4.72
C ILE A 109 7.62 -15.00 -5.02
N GLU A 110 8.30 -16.07 -5.42
CA GLU A 110 7.68 -17.36 -5.72
C GLU A 110 6.95 -17.94 -4.50
N GLU A 111 7.58 -17.90 -3.33
CA GLU A 111 6.96 -18.38 -2.09
C GLU A 111 5.74 -17.55 -1.71
N ILE A 112 5.83 -16.23 -1.83
CA ILE A 112 4.71 -15.33 -1.53
C ILE A 112 3.55 -15.59 -2.49
N ILE A 113 3.83 -15.70 -3.79
CA ILE A 113 2.81 -15.98 -4.79
C ILE A 113 2.13 -17.32 -4.52
N THR A 114 2.90 -18.36 -4.22
CA THR A 114 2.35 -19.69 -3.91
C THR A 114 1.40 -19.61 -2.70
N THR A 115 1.80 -18.90 -1.66
CA THR A 115 0.96 -18.72 -0.47
C THR A 115 -0.34 -17.99 -0.82
N ILE A 116 -0.28 -16.92 -1.62
CA ILE A 116 -1.46 -16.16 -2.03
C ILE A 116 -2.41 -17.02 -2.87
N ILE A 117 -1.87 -17.80 -3.80
CA ILE A 117 -2.68 -18.71 -4.64
C ILE A 117 -3.42 -19.72 -3.78
N ASP A 118 -2.77 -20.27 -2.76
CA ASP A 118 -3.39 -21.23 -1.84
C ASP A 118 -4.51 -20.60 -0.99
N LEU A 119 -4.50 -19.28 -0.83
CA LEU A 119 -5.52 -18.54 -0.06
C LEU A 119 -6.73 -18.13 -0.91
N ILE A 120 -6.61 -18.16 -2.21
CA ILE A 120 -7.70 -17.79 -3.14
C ILE A 120 -8.67 -19.02 -3.31
#